data_7250388beaddea6bab9f3dcf350cabcb
#
_entry.id   7250388beaddea6bab9f3dcf350cabcb
#
_cell.length_a   1.000
_cell.length_b   1.000
_cell.length_c   1.000
_cell.angle_alpha   90.00
_cell.angle_beta   90.00
_cell.angle_gamma   90.00
#
_symmetry.space_group_name_H-M   'P 1'
#
loop_
_entity.id
_entity.type
_entity.pdbx_description
1 polymer ?
#
loop_
_entity_poly.entity_id
_entity_poly.type
_entity_poly.pdbx_seq_one_letter_code
_entity_poly.pdbx_strand_id
1 'polypeptide(L)'
;MPLESSNLAETDVDESSRRSLTVIAGSMADVVARAGGWLCDRARAGWDVNVRVADRGDGRPLAILGAAPLDADAGTILDSTRRDGEVAVSAALLRTDARIRDEVLGLLKRGVTEVTVWGDDWPAELGRAVAPVEHRVSAAARAFKAHAMRAADVPHNAVAPTETLYALGARAVRPLYSV
;
A
#
# COMPACT_ATOMS: atom_id res chain seq x y z
N MET A 1 -10.72 -51.89 15.95
CA MET A 1 -11.26 -50.54 15.98
C MET A 1 -10.14 -49.54 16.07
N PRO A 2 -9.80 -48.85 14.99
CA PRO A 2 -9.16 -47.54 15.11
C PRO A 2 -9.95 -46.51 14.31
N LEU A 3 -10.29 -45.45 14.92
CA LEU A 3 -10.76 -44.18 14.43
C LEU A 3 -9.73 -43.18 14.97
N GLU A 4 -9.17 -42.38 14.21
CA GLU A 4 -9.45 -41.14 13.52
C GLU A 4 -8.15 -40.51 13.08
N SER A 5 -8.00 -40.38 11.82
CA SER A 5 -7.01 -39.46 11.24
C SER A 5 -7.72 -38.73 10.12
N SER A 6 -8.31 -37.62 10.42
CA SER A 6 -8.81 -36.69 9.41
C SER A 6 -9.13 -35.38 10.09
N ASN A 7 -8.22 -34.44 10.07
CA ASN A 7 -8.54 -33.02 9.97
C ASN A 7 -7.32 -32.09 10.23
N LEU A 8 -6.36 -32.10 9.32
CA LEU A 8 -5.27 -31.12 9.34
C LEU A 8 -4.92 -30.58 7.93
N ALA A 9 -5.86 -30.58 7.01
CA ALA A 9 -5.57 -30.16 5.62
C ALA A 9 -6.43 -28.99 5.10
N GLU A 10 -7.21 -28.29 5.93
CA GLU A 10 -8.12 -27.26 5.43
C GLU A 10 -7.72 -25.81 5.74
N THR A 11 -6.62 -25.54 6.43
CA THR A 11 -6.23 -24.17 6.80
C THR A 11 -5.20 -23.53 5.86
N ASP A 12 -4.58 -24.31 4.95
CA ASP A 12 -3.44 -23.83 4.15
C ASP A 12 -3.82 -23.31 2.76
N VAL A 13 -5.07 -23.43 2.34
CA VAL A 13 -5.51 -23.07 0.98
C VAL A 13 -5.99 -21.62 0.87
N ASP A 14 -6.36 -20.98 1.97
CA ASP A 14 -6.97 -19.64 1.94
C ASP A 14 -5.92 -18.51 1.95
N GLU A 15 -4.75 -18.74 2.51
CA GLU A 15 -3.69 -17.73 2.63
C GLU A 15 -2.98 -17.43 1.29
N SER A 16 -2.98 -18.37 0.35
CA SER A 16 -2.34 -18.23 -0.96
C SER A 16 -3.17 -17.43 -1.98
N SER A 17 -4.43 -17.15 -1.68
CA SER A 17 -5.38 -16.49 -2.59
C SER A 17 -5.60 -15.01 -2.29
N ARG A 18 -5.10 -14.49 -1.17
CA ARG A 18 -5.31 -13.08 -0.82
C ARG A 18 -4.38 -12.17 -1.62
N ARG A 19 -4.96 -11.10 -2.13
CA ARG A 19 -4.15 -10.03 -2.75
C ARG A 19 -3.34 -9.32 -1.68
N SER A 20 -2.07 -9.07 -1.96
CA SER A 20 -1.18 -8.36 -1.05
C SER A 20 -0.83 -6.98 -1.58
N LEU A 21 -0.80 -5.99 -0.69
CA LEU A 21 -0.33 -4.64 -0.95
C LEU A 21 0.85 -4.36 -0.02
N THR A 22 2.00 -4.12 -0.62
CA THR A 22 3.23 -3.73 0.09
C THR A 22 3.40 -2.22 0.00
N VAL A 23 3.44 -1.55 1.14
CA VAL A 23 3.51 -0.09 1.24
C VAL A 23 4.84 0.32 1.86
N ILE A 24 5.54 1.26 1.22
CA ILE A 24 6.83 1.78 1.71
C ILE A 24 6.78 3.31 1.78
N ALA A 25 7.03 3.84 2.97
CA ALA A 25 6.95 5.28 3.23
C ALA A 25 8.05 5.79 4.15
N GLY A 26 8.33 7.07 4.07
CA GLY A 26 9.28 7.75 4.94
C GLY A 26 8.75 7.99 6.34
N SER A 27 7.46 8.35 6.47
CA SER A 27 6.85 8.68 7.76
C SER A 27 5.42 8.15 7.90
N MET A 28 5.04 7.86 9.14
CA MET A 28 3.69 7.45 9.50
C MET A 28 2.66 8.54 9.17
N ALA A 29 3.00 9.79 9.46
CA ALA A 29 2.15 10.93 9.21
C ALA A 29 1.78 11.06 7.72
N ASP A 30 2.76 10.86 6.81
CA ASP A 30 2.54 10.91 5.36
C ASP A 30 1.59 9.80 4.89
N VAL A 31 1.82 8.56 5.33
CA VAL A 31 0.94 7.41 5.01
C VAL A 31 -0.49 7.70 5.41
N VAL A 32 -0.68 8.05 6.68
CA VAL A 32 -2.03 8.22 7.25
C VAL A 32 -2.75 9.41 6.61
N ALA A 33 -2.04 10.54 6.41
CA ALA A 33 -2.63 11.74 5.86
C ALA A 33 -3.03 11.59 4.39
N ARG A 34 -2.20 10.94 3.56
CA ARG A 34 -2.32 10.96 2.10
C ARG A 34 -2.88 9.68 1.48
N ALA A 35 -2.70 8.52 2.14
CA ALA A 35 -3.12 7.22 1.62
C ALA A 35 -3.96 6.41 2.61
N GLY A 36 -4.17 6.90 3.84
CA GLY A 36 -4.81 6.13 4.91
C GLY A 36 -6.21 5.65 4.60
N GLY A 37 -7.01 6.44 3.88
CA GLY A 37 -8.35 6.05 3.48
C GLY A 37 -8.35 4.91 2.46
N TRP A 38 -7.50 5.02 1.44
CA TRP A 38 -7.31 3.99 0.44
C TRP A 38 -6.80 2.68 1.04
N LEU A 39 -5.80 2.74 1.92
CA LEU A 39 -5.29 1.56 2.61
C LEU A 39 -6.38 0.88 3.45
N CYS A 40 -7.18 1.66 4.17
CA CYS A 40 -8.30 1.14 4.95
C CYS A 40 -9.35 0.45 4.06
N ASP A 41 -9.69 1.04 2.92
CA ASP A 41 -10.62 0.45 1.96
C ASP A 41 -10.06 -0.85 1.37
N ARG A 42 -8.76 -0.93 1.07
CA ARG A 42 -8.08 -2.15 0.61
C ARG A 42 -8.14 -3.25 1.68
N ALA A 43 -7.76 -2.94 2.92
CA ALA A 43 -7.82 -3.90 4.03
C ALA A 43 -9.25 -4.43 4.25
N ARG A 44 -10.25 -3.56 4.21
CA ARG A 44 -11.67 -3.94 4.32
C ARG A 44 -12.19 -4.77 3.13
N ALA A 45 -11.58 -4.62 1.97
CA ALA A 45 -11.84 -5.45 0.80
C ALA A 45 -11.12 -6.81 0.83
N GLY A 46 -10.47 -7.16 1.95
CA GLY A 46 -9.81 -8.45 2.16
C GLY A 46 -8.37 -8.53 1.65
N TRP A 47 -7.73 -7.38 1.41
CA TRP A 47 -6.31 -7.36 1.05
C TRP A 47 -5.43 -7.45 2.29
N ASP A 48 -4.30 -8.13 2.16
CA ASP A 48 -3.23 -8.08 3.14
C ASP A 48 -2.40 -6.83 2.90
N VAL A 49 -2.64 -5.80 3.71
CA VAL A 49 -1.96 -4.51 3.62
C VAL A 49 -0.79 -4.49 4.60
N ASN A 50 0.42 -4.47 4.07
CA ASN A 50 1.66 -4.51 4.84
C ASN A 50 2.44 -3.22 4.64
N VAL A 51 2.77 -2.51 5.72
CA VAL A 51 3.35 -1.17 5.66
C VAL A 51 4.69 -1.10 6.37
N ARG A 52 5.73 -0.72 5.63
CA ARG A 52 7.03 -0.36 6.18
C ARG A 52 7.13 1.16 6.22
N VAL A 53 7.42 1.69 7.38
CA VAL A 53 7.70 3.12 7.59
C VAL A 53 9.15 3.27 8.05
N ALA A 54 9.87 4.27 7.52
CA ALA A 54 11.27 4.48 7.89
C ALA A 54 11.43 4.99 9.33
N ASP A 55 10.54 5.88 9.78
CA ASP A 55 10.46 6.28 11.17
C ASP A 55 9.73 5.18 11.97
N ARG A 56 10.45 4.56 12.87
CA ARG A 56 9.91 3.53 13.79
C ARG A 56 9.07 4.20 14.88
N GLY A 57 7.85 4.53 14.52
CA GLY A 57 6.86 5.05 15.47
C GLY A 57 5.92 3.98 16.03
N ASP A 58 4.89 4.42 16.74
CA ASP A 58 3.81 3.56 17.21
C ASP A 58 3.04 2.94 16.01
N GLY A 59 2.90 1.62 15.99
CA GLY A 59 2.13 0.90 14.97
C GLY A 59 0.61 1.07 15.07
N ARG A 60 0.12 1.73 16.10
CA ARG A 60 -1.31 1.93 16.37
C ARG A 60 -2.07 2.58 15.21
N PRO A 61 -1.54 3.62 14.52
CA PRO A 61 -2.23 4.18 13.36
C PRO A 61 -2.49 3.17 12.25
N LEU A 62 -1.52 2.28 11.97
CA LEU A 62 -1.67 1.22 10.98
C LEU A 62 -2.72 0.20 11.39
N ALA A 63 -2.70 -0.24 12.65
CA ALA A 63 -3.69 -1.17 13.19
C ALA A 63 -5.12 -0.62 13.07
N ILE A 64 -5.32 0.69 13.30
CA ILE A 64 -6.60 1.36 13.10
C ILE A 64 -7.07 1.28 11.64
N LEU A 65 -6.15 1.37 10.69
CA LEU A 65 -6.44 1.26 9.25
C LEU A 65 -6.62 -0.19 8.77
N GLY A 66 -6.36 -1.18 9.63
CA GLY A 66 -6.37 -2.60 9.26
C GLY A 66 -5.11 -3.05 8.52
N ALA A 67 -4.02 -2.30 8.65
CA ALA A 67 -2.73 -2.62 8.04
C ALA A 67 -1.75 -3.19 9.08
N ALA A 68 -0.84 -4.06 8.63
CA ALA A 68 0.20 -4.65 9.45
C ALA A 68 1.55 -3.94 9.24
N PRO A 69 2.32 -3.68 10.32
CA PRO A 69 3.67 -3.14 10.18
C PRO A 69 4.63 -4.19 9.62
N LEU A 70 5.58 -3.77 8.77
CA LEU A 70 6.70 -4.56 8.29
C LEU A 70 8.01 -4.05 8.89
N ASP A 71 8.76 -4.95 9.53
CA ASP A 71 10.06 -4.64 10.16
C ASP A 71 11.27 -5.02 9.31
N ALA A 72 11.08 -5.45 8.06
CA ALA A 72 12.18 -5.80 7.17
C ALA A 72 12.75 -4.57 6.44
N ASP A 73 13.98 -4.72 5.91
CA ASP A 73 14.59 -3.70 5.05
C ASP A 73 13.78 -3.53 3.75
N ALA A 74 13.66 -2.29 3.28
CA ALA A 74 12.82 -1.99 2.12
C ALA A 74 13.27 -2.70 0.83
N GLY A 75 14.58 -2.83 0.61
CA GLY A 75 15.11 -3.58 -0.54
C GLY A 75 14.71 -5.05 -0.50
N THR A 76 14.87 -5.69 0.67
CA THR A 76 14.43 -7.09 0.87
C THR A 76 12.92 -7.24 0.66
N ILE A 77 12.13 -6.27 1.11
CA ILE A 77 10.67 -6.29 0.92
C ILE A 77 10.33 -6.22 -0.57
N LEU A 78 10.94 -5.30 -1.31
CA LEU A 78 10.68 -5.12 -2.75
C LEU A 78 11.12 -6.34 -3.56
N ASP A 79 12.26 -6.95 -3.22
CA ASP A 79 12.74 -8.18 -3.87
C ASP A 79 11.81 -9.38 -3.61
N SER A 80 11.20 -9.45 -2.44
CA SER A 80 10.27 -10.52 -2.07
C SER A 80 8.84 -10.28 -2.55
N THR A 81 8.53 -9.11 -3.11
CA THR A 81 7.18 -8.81 -3.58
C THR A 81 6.77 -9.79 -4.68
N ARG A 82 5.69 -10.50 -4.45
CA ARG A 82 5.17 -11.54 -5.34
C ARG A 82 4.66 -10.92 -6.64
N ARG A 83 4.68 -11.72 -7.72
CA ARG A 83 4.18 -11.28 -9.05
C ARG A 83 2.72 -10.80 -9.05
N ASP A 84 1.94 -11.26 -8.08
CA ASP A 84 0.53 -10.89 -7.93
C ASP A 84 0.29 -9.81 -6.85
N GLY A 85 1.38 -9.27 -6.25
CA GLY A 85 1.33 -8.20 -5.27
C GLY A 85 1.36 -6.82 -5.92
N GLU A 86 0.71 -5.85 -5.28
CA GLU A 86 0.83 -4.44 -5.60
C GLU A 86 1.86 -3.79 -4.66
N VAL A 87 2.57 -2.80 -5.17
CA VAL A 87 3.51 -1.98 -4.39
C VAL A 87 3.00 -0.55 -4.37
N ALA A 88 3.06 0.09 -3.20
CA ALA A 88 2.75 1.50 -3.07
C ALA A 88 3.90 2.23 -2.36
N VAL A 89 4.29 3.39 -2.86
CA VAL A 89 5.45 4.13 -2.36
C VAL A 89 5.14 5.61 -2.24
N SER A 90 5.64 6.24 -1.17
CA SER A 90 5.57 7.68 -0.98
C SER A 90 6.50 8.41 -1.96
N ALA A 91 6.00 9.43 -2.66
CA ALA A 91 6.80 10.30 -3.53
C ALA A 91 7.93 10.99 -2.74
N ALA A 92 7.66 11.39 -1.50
CA ALA A 92 8.67 11.99 -0.63
C ALA A 92 9.84 11.05 -0.37
N LEU A 93 9.58 9.76 -0.14
CA LEU A 93 10.63 8.76 0.06
C LEU A 93 11.43 8.53 -1.24
N LEU A 94 10.77 8.44 -2.38
CA LEU A 94 11.43 8.28 -3.68
C LEU A 94 12.39 9.43 -4.02
N ARG A 95 12.14 10.63 -3.51
CA ARG A 95 13.05 11.77 -3.68
C ARG A 95 14.27 11.70 -2.78
N THR A 96 14.10 11.23 -1.56
CA THR A 96 15.13 11.30 -0.51
C THR A 96 15.97 10.03 -0.42
N ASP A 97 15.47 8.90 -0.88
CA ASP A 97 16.16 7.60 -0.82
C ASP A 97 16.42 7.05 -2.23
N ALA A 98 17.67 7.21 -2.69
CA ALA A 98 18.10 6.75 -4.01
C ALA A 98 18.01 5.22 -4.14
N ARG A 99 18.28 4.46 -3.07
CA ARG A 99 18.22 3.00 -3.08
C ARG A 99 16.79 2.52 -3.34
N ILE A 100 15.81 3.05 -2.61
CA ILE A 100 14.40 2.72 -2.82
C ILE A 100 13.96 3.11 -4.22
N ARG A 101 14.39 4.26 -4.71
CA ARG A 101 14.11 4.70 -6.08
C ARG A 101 14.64 3.71 -7.12
N ASP A 102 15.87 3.26 -6.99
CA ASP A 102 16.50 2.31 -7.91
C ASP A 102 15.79 0.95 -7.90
N GLU A 103 15.39 0.46 -6.73
CA GLU A 103 14.60 -0.77 -6.59
C GLU A 103 13.23 -0.65 -7.27
N VAL A 104 12.52 0.47 -7.08
CA VAL A 104 11.24 0.72 -7.73
C VAL A 104 11.41 0.81 -9.25
N LEU A 105 12.46 1.48 -9.75
CA LEU A 105 12.79 1.49 -11.19
C LEU A 105 13.04 0.08 -11.71
N GLY A 106 13.69 -0.77 -10.92
CA GLY A 106 13.91 -2.19 -11.24
C GLY A 106 12.58 -2.95 -11.38
N LEU A 107 11.63 -2.74 -10.46
CA LEU A 107 10.28 -3.33 -10.53
C LEU A 107 9.53 -2.90 -11.81
N LEU A 108 9.55 -1.60 -12.11
CA LEU A 108 8.90 -1.05 -13.30
C LEU A 108 9.48 -1.62 -14.59
N LYS A 109 10.82 -1.74 -14.69
CA LYS A 109 11.51 -2.32 -15.84
C LYS A 109 11.16 -3.78 -16.06
N ARG A 110 10.98 -4.55 -14.98
CA ARG A 110 10.55 -5.96 -15.05
C ARG A 110 9.09 -6.11 -15.50
N GLY A 111 8.27 -5.09 -15.32
CA GLY A 111 6.87 -5.07 -15.77
C GLY A 111 5.96 -6.10 -15.08
N VAL A 112 6.36 -6.63 -13.93
CA VAL A 112 5.66 -7.73 -13.24
C VAL A 112 4.76 -7.25 -12.11
N THR A 113 4.91 -6.00 -11.68
CA THR A 113 4.22 -5.45 -10.51
C THR A 113 3.67 -4.08 -10.85
N GLU A 114 2.45 -3.81 -10.43
CA GLU A 114 1.87 -2.47 -10.46
C GLU A 114 2.43 -1.66 -9.30
N VAL A 115 2.91 -0.45 -9.57
CA VAL A 115 3.41 0.46 -8.57
C VAL A 115 2.49 1.67 -8.47
N THR A 116 1.95 1.88 -7.28
CA THR A 116 1.16 3.08 -6.95
C THR A 116 2.04 4.07 -6.19
N VAL A 117 1.95 5.35 -6.54
CA VAL A 117 2.64 6.44 -5.83
C VAL A 117 1.61 7.43 -5.31
N TRP A 118 1.81 7.96 -4.11
CA TRP A 118 1.06 9.09 -3.59
C TRP A 118 1.98 10.24 -3.21
N GLY A 119 1.43 11.44 -3.18
CA GLY A 119 2.16 12.68 -2.91
C GLY A 119 2.57 13.39 -4.18
N ASP A 120 3.26 14.50 -4.02
CA ASP A 120 3.66 15.40 -5.09
C ASP A 120 5.16 15.27 -5.41
N ASP A 121 5.58 15.73 -6.59
CA ASP A 121 6.99 15.89 -6.97
C ASP A 121 7.85 14.62 -6.90
N TRP A 122 7.42 13.53 -7.53
CA TRP A 122 8.28 12.35 -7.67
C TRP A 122 9.40 12.56 -8.68
N PRO A 123 10.49 11.76 -8.58
CA PRO A 123 11.63 11.85 -9.48
C PRO A 123 11.25 11.64 -10.95
N ALA A 124 11.81 12.48 -11.83
CA ALA A 124 11.53 12.42 -13.28
C ALA A 124 11.95 11.07 -13.91
N GLU A 125 12.92 10.39 -13.31
CA GLU A 125 13.42 9.08 -13.75
C GLU A 125 12.36 7.97 -13.70
N LEU A 126 11.32 8.12 -12.88
CA LEU A 126 10.18 7.20 -12.81
C LEU A 126 9.24 7.34 -14.02
N GLY A 127 9.54 8.24 -14.93
CA GLY A 127 8.74 8.53 -16.09
C GLY A 127 7.58 9.48 -15.79
N ARG A 128 6.80 9.79 -16.82
CA ARG A 128 5.58 10.56 -16.62
C ARG A 128 4.55 9.66 -15.99
N ALA A 129 4.07 10.05 -14.84
CA ALA A 129 2.94 9.39 -14.23
C ALA A 129 1.78 9.35 -15.21
N VAL A 130 1.10 8.25 -15.26
CA VAL A 130 -0.21 8.16 -15.88
C VAL A 130 -1.15 9.12 -15.13
N ALA A 131 -2.25 9.50 -15.75
CA ALA A 131 -3.22 10.39 -15.13
C ALA A 131 -3.52 10.00 -13.69
N PRO A 132 -3.65 10.98 -12.77
CA PRO A 132 -3.97 10.71 -11.39
C PRO A 132 -5.30 9.95 -11.28
N VAL A 133 -5.35 9.00 -10.36
CA VAL A 133 -6.56 8.26 -10.01
C VAL A 133 -7.08 8.80 -8.68
N GLU A 134 -8.25 9.42 -8.71
CA GLU A 134 -8.93 9.86 -7.51
C GLU A 134 -9.63 8.66 -6.84
N HIS A 135 -9.08 8.21 -5.71
CA HIS A 135 -9.72 7.21 -4.88
C HIS A 135 -10.78 7.86 -4.00
N ARG A 136 -12.05 7.50 -4.21
CA ARG A 136 -13.14 7.94 -3.35
C ARG A 136 -13.13 7.12 -2.05
N VAL A 137 -12.77 7.76 -0.95
CA VAL A 137 -12.68 7.14 0.37
C VAL A 137 -14.08 6.82 0.90
N SER A 138 -14.32 5.57 1.27
CA SER A 138 -15.61 5.15 1.85
C SER A 138 -15.92 5.88 3.16
N ALA A 139 -17.19 5.95 3.54
CA ALA A 139 -17.60 6.58 4.79
C ALA A 139 -16.94 5.92 6.01
N ALA A 140 -16.83 4.59 5.99
CA ALA A 140 -16.15 3.84 7.04
C ALA A 140 -14.65 4.16 7.07
N ALA A 141 -13.97 4.15 5.93
CA ALA A 141 -12.54 4.46 5.86
C ALA A 141 -12.23 5.89 6.29
N ARG A 142 -13.10 6.87 6.02
CA ARG A 142 -12.97 8.23 6.53
C ARG A 142 -13.01 8.28 8.06
N ALA A 143 -13.90 7.54 8.69
CA ALA A 143 -13.96 7.46 10.14
C ALA A 143 -12.69 6.84 10.73
N PHE A 144 -12.24 5.69 10.19
CA PHE A 144 -10.99 5.05 10.64
C PHE A 144 -9.77 5.94 10.38
N LYS A 145 -9.69 6.59 9.22
CA LYS A 145 -8.62 7.53 8.91
C LYS A 145 -8.56 8.68 9.90
N ALA A 146 -9.69 9.27 10.30
CA ALA A 146 -9.72 10.33 11.31
C ALA A 146 -9.13 9.86 12.65
N HIS A 147 -9.42 8.62 13.06
CA HIS A 147 -8.83 8.03 14.26
C HIS A 147 -7.33 7.75 14.11
N ALA A 148 -6.90 7.23 12.95
CA ALA A 148 -5.49 6.98 12.65
C ALA A 148 -4.68 8.29 12.61
N MET A 149 -5.22 9.35 12.00
CA MET A 149 -4.60 10.69 11.99
C MET A 149 -4.39 11.22 13.41
N ARG A 150 -5.38 11.06 14.28
CA ARG A 150 -5.26 11.45 15.69
C ARG A 150 -4.18 10.63 16.41
N ALA A 151 -4.10 9.33 16.16
CA ALA A 151 -3.08 8.47 16.74
C ALA A 151 -1.66 8.75 16.21
N ALA A 152 -1.54 9.35 15.01
CA ALA A 152 -0.28 9.76 14.39
C ALA A 152 0.06 11.24 14.62
N ASP A 153 -0.67 11.95 15.50
CA ASP A 153 -0.52 13.38 15.75
C ASP A 153 -0.60 14.25 14.47
N VAL A 154 -1.41 13.82 13.50
CA VAL A 154 -1.67 14.55 12.26
C VAL A 154 -2.93 15.41 12.41
N PRO A 155 -2.94 16.65 11.93
CA PRO A 155 -4.15 17.48 11.91
C PRO A 155 -5.31 16.74 11.21
N HIS A 156 -6.45 16.63 11.88
CA HIS A 156 -7.58 15.80 11.45
C HIS A 156 -8.93 16.51 11.43
N ASN A 157 -8.92 17.86 11.35
CA ASN A 157 -10.12 18.70 11.36
C ASN A 157 -11.07 18.40 10.19
N ALA A 158 -10.54 17.92 9.07
CA ALA A 158 -11.34 17.44 7.95
C ALA A 158 -10.60 16.32 7.24
N VAL A 159 -11.26 15.18 7.08
CA VAL A 159 -10.75 14.08 6.23
C VAL A 159 -11.32 14.28 4.84
N ALA A 160 -10.43 14.43 3.85
CA ALA A 160 -10.83 14.59 2.45
C ALA A 160 -11.66 13.38 1.97
N PRO A 161 -12.68 13.61 1.14
CA PRO A 161 -13.50 12.52 0.59
C PRO A 161 -12.77 11.70 -0.48
N THR A 162 -11.66 12.21 -1.00
CA THR A 162 -10.83 11.58 -2.03
C THR A 162 -9.36 11.62 -1.66
N GLU A 163 -8.60 10.66 -2.17
CA GLU A 163 -7.15 10.60 -2.13
C GLU A 163 -6.61 10.43 -3.54
N THR A 164 -5.60 11.24 -3.91
CA THR A 164 -4.99 11.20 -5.23
C THR A 164 -3.84 10.21 -5.26
N LEU A 165 -3.91 9.24 -6.13
CA LEU A 165 -2.92 8.19 -6.35
C LEU A 165 -2.46 8.23 -7.80
N TYR A 166 -1.27 7.71 -8.08
CA TYR A 166 -0.70 7.64 -9.41
C TYR A 166 -0.21 6.22 -9.68
N ALA A 167 -0.76 5.59 -10.71
CA ALA A 167 -0.33 4.25 -11.11
C ALA A 167 0.82 4.32 -12.11
N LEU A 168 1.88 3.57 -11.84
CA LEU A 168 3.06 3.43 -12.69
C LEU A 168 3.18 1.98 -13.18
N GLY A 169 3.57 1.77 -14.44
CA GLY A 169 3.81 0.45 -15.03
C GLY A 169 2.89 0.09 -16.18
N ALA A 170 3.14 -1.04 -16.82
CA ALA A 170 2.49 -1.45 -18.07
C ALA A 170 0.97 -1.71 -17.95
N ARG A 171 0.43 -1.94 -16.76
CA ARG A 171 -1.01 -2.12 -16.53
C ARG A 171 -1.79 -0.81 -16.43
N ALA A 172 -1.12 0.30 -16.21
CA ALA A 172 -1.74 1.62 -16.11
C ALA A 172 -2.38 2.11 -17.42
N VAL A 173 -2.19 1.41 -18.53
CA VAL A 173 -2.67 1.76 -19.89
C VAL A 173 -3.92 0.98 -20.30
N ARG A 174 -4.64 0.33 -19.39
CA ARG A 174 -5.94 -0.25 -19.73
C ARG A 174 -7.05 0.78 -19.48
N PRO A 175 -7.57 1.44 -20.53
CA PRO A 175 -8.82 2.17 -20.39
C PRO A 175 -9.92 1.15 -20.07
N LEU A 176 -10.64 1.39 -19.01
CA LEU A 176 -11.89 0.70 -18.71
C LEU A 176 -12.96 1.17 -19.72
N TYR A 177 -12.90 0.65 -20.93
CA TYR A 177 -14.08 0.62 -21.80
C TYR A 177 -14.75 -0.72 -21.57
N SER A 178 -15.70 -0.74 -20.67
CA SER A 178 -16.79 -1.73 -20.71
C SER A 178 -17.96 -1.11 -21.44
N VAL A 179 -18.32 -1.74 -22.52
CA VAL A 179 -19.58 -1.59 -23.22
C VAL A 179 -20.72 -2.05 -22.31
#